data_97e52bbbbda1527eefc1e9977679a0f9
#
_entry.id   97e52bbbbda1527eefc1e9977679a0f9
#
_cell.length_a   1.000
_cell.length_b   1.000
_cell.length_c   1.000
_cell.angle_alpha   90.00
_cell.angle_beta   90.00
_cell.angle_gamma   90.00
#
_symmetry.space_group_name_H-M   'P 1'
#
loop_
_entity.id
_entity.type
_entity.pdbx_description
1 polymer ?
#
loop_
_entity_poly.entity_id
_entity_poly.type
_entity_poly.pdbx_seq_one_letter_code
_entity_poly.pdbx_strand_id
1 'polypeptide(L)'
;MRKRVRRFSVAALGLALSLSALAPAQAQKKAAPARAAAAAPSKNSFNVPVTYYKLPNGLKVVLSQDTSAPTVAIAVYYQIGFRIEPRERTGFAHLFEHMMFQGSQNLGKMEFIRLVQQNGGILNGSTRFDFTNYFEIMPAHKLETGLWAEADRMRGLHITEENLKNQQGVVGNEVKVGVLNAPYGGFPWLDMPQYANTNWYNAHNFYGDLADIEAATLEEVHQFFKTYYAPNNAALVVVGDFNEAEARAMVEKYFGGIPSSKLPAMPDLTEPRQQTERNAVKQDALAKQPALSFAYHMPPRNTPEFYAMGLLDQLLLQGQDSLLNQELVQRRAYTDTVAGGTNLLGNMYNYQGPMIWLGYLFHDAKTKPEEIMAAVDTVVKGVQDKPIDRQTLDRALTKVRSGFYDILGELNGFGRADLLASFALFDDNPARINTLEAEFRKVTPQIIQRTAREYLRPGNRTVLTIVPKPASDPKAGS
;
A
#
# COMPACT_ATOMS: atom_id res chain seq x y z
N MET A 1 47.47 -11.35 29.92
CA MET A 1 46.65 -12.48 30.40
C MET A 1 46.02 -13.18 29.19
N ARG A 2 46.45 -14.39 28.88
CA ARG A 2 46.03 -15.24 27.76
C ARG A 2 44.79 -16.04 28.17
N LYS A 3 43.75 -16.14 27.30
CA LYS A 3 42.70 -17.20 27.35
C LYS A 3 42.38 -17.61 25.92
N ARG A 4 42.84 -18.66 25.54
CA ARG A 4 42.52 -20.05 25.15
C ARG A 4 41.29 -20.17 24.25
N VAL A 5 41.61 -20.46 22.98
CA VAL A 5 40.77 -21.03 21.94
C VAL A 5 40.55 -22.52 22.23
N ARG A 6 39.35 -23.03 22.17
CA ARG A 6 39.05 -24.46 22.10
C ARG A 6 38.55 -24.80 20.71
N ARG A 7 39.35 -25.59 20.02
CA ARG A 7 38.99 -26.36 18.82
C ARG A 7 38.27 -27.62 19.24
N PHE A 8 37.21 -28.04 18.56
CA PHE A 8 36.68 -29.39 18.58
C PHE A 8 36.84 -30.02 17.21
N SER A 9 37.37 -31.25 17.25
CA SER A 9 37.83 -31.99 16.11
C SER A 9 36.70 -32.89 15.50
N VAL A 10 36.88 -33.09 14.20
CA VAL A 10 36.16 -34.00 13.33
C VAL A 10 36.48 -35.46 13.69
N ALA A 11 35.51 -36.33 13.70
CA ALA A 11 35.70 -37.78 13.64
C ALA A 11 35.00 -38.33 12.38
N ALA A 12 35.81 -38.95 11.55
CA ALA A 12 35.39 -39.70 10.36
C ALA A 12 35.31 -41.22 10.72
N LEU A 13 34.31 -41.89 10.18
CA LEU A 13 34.23 -43.36 10.03
C LEU A 13 33.22 -43.58 8.91
N GLY A 14 33.37 -44.38 7.90
CA GLY A 14 34.18 -45.55 7.63
C GLY A 14 33.39 -46.33 6.57
N LEU A 15 34.09 -46.74 5.57
CA LEU A 15 33.73 -47.46 4.34
C LEU A 15 33.07 -48.82 4.60
N ALA A 16 32.03 -49.16 3.76
CA ALA A 16 31.70 -50.56 3.46
C ALA A 16 31.25 -50.69 2.00
N LEU A 17 32.09 -51.30 1.19
CA LEU A 17 31.77 -51.83 -0.14
C LEU A 17 30.94 -53.12 0.00
N SER A 18 29.88 -53.23 -0.81
CA SER A 18 29.29 -54.52 -1.18
C SER A 18 29.04 -54.56 -2.69
N LEU A 19 29.78 -55.45 -3.34
CA LEU A 19 29.54 -55.88 -4.72
C LEU A 19 28.23 -56.66 -4.81
N SER A 20 27.40 -56.39 -5.80
CA SER A 20 26.36 -57.31 -6.25
C SER A 20 26.12 -57.19 -7.75
N ALA A 21 26.52 -58.25 -8.41
CA ALA A 21 26.04 -58.92 -9.64
C ALA A 21 25.23 -58.18 -10.68
N LEU A 22 25.79 -58.18 -11.91
CA LEU A 22 25.10 -57.90 -13.17
C LEU A 22 24.04 -58.96 -13.49
N ALA A 23 22.82 -58.52 -13.82
CA ALA A 23 21.82 -59.32 -14.53
C ALA A 23 21.46 -58.61 -15.86
N PRO A 24 21.07 -59.31 -16.93
CA PRO A 24 21.01 -58.82 -18.29
C PRO A 24 19.78 -57.92 -18.56
N ALA A 25 19.99 -56.90 -19.37
CA ALA A 25 18.98 -55.93 -19.82
C ALA A 25 17.94 -56.60 -20.72
N GLN A 26 16.68 -56.59 -20.31
CA GLN A 26 15.54 -56.83 -21.19
C GLN A 26 15.06 -55.52 -21.78
N ALA A 27 14.92 -55.45 -23.10
CA ALA A 27 14.45 -54.32 -23.84
C ALA A 27 12.99 -53.97 -23.50
N GLN A 28 12.77 -52.85 -22.82
CA GLN A 28 11.43 -52.31 -22.60
C GLN A 28 10.96 -51.51 -23.84
N LYS A 29 9.81 -51.91 -24.39
CA LYS A 29 9.07 -51.19 -25.44
C LYS A 29 8.73 -49.79 -24.94
N LYS A 30 9.09 -48.77 -25.69
CA LYS A 30 8.65 -47.36 -25.46
C LYS A 30 7.13 -47.30 -25.50
N ALA A 31 6.51 -47.02 -24.37
CA ALA A 31 5.12 -46.64 -24.26
C ALA A 31 4.98 -45.17 -24.74
N ALA A 32 3.95 -44.86 -25.53
CA ALA A 32 3.61 -43.54 -25.97
C ALA A 32 3.32 -42.60 -24.78
N PRO A 33 3.60 -41.30 -24.85
CA PRO A 33 3.36 -40.37 -23.76
C PRO A 33 1.86 -40.29 -23.47
N ALA A 34 1.46 -40.68 -22.27
CA ALA A 34 0.12 -40.48 -21.77
C ALA A 34 -0.17 -38.98 -21.74
N ARG A 35 -1.25 -38.57 -22.41
CA ARG A 35 -1.80 -37.24 -22.35
C ARG A 35 -2.10 -36.90 -20.88
N ALA A 36 -1.36 -35.92 -20.34
CA ALA A 36 -1.56 -35.47 -18.96
C ALA A 36 -3.02 -35.04 -18.81
N ALA A 37 -3.78 -35.78 -18.05
CA ALA A 37 -5.12 -35.39 -17.61
C ALA A 37 -4.95 -34.11 -16.81
N ALA A 38 -5.71 -33.07 -17.14
CA ALA A 38 -5.79 -31.86 -16.35
C ALA A 38 -6.15 -32.27 -14.91
N ALA A 39 -5.27 -31.93 -13.95
CA ALA A 39 -5.51 -32.21 -12.56
C ALA A 39 -6.83 -31.53 -12.17
N ALA A 40 -7.76 -32.32 -11.62
CA ALA A 40 -8.98 -31.81 -11.03
C ALA A 40 -8.59 -30.74 -9.96
N PRO A 41 -9.34 -29.63 -9.83
CA PRO A 41 -9.03 -28.62 -8.84
C PRO A 41 -8.98 -29.28 -7.46
N SER A 42 -7.90 -29.08 -6.74
CA SER A 42 -7.75 -29.59 -5.37
C SER A 42 -8.89 -29.00 -4.54
N LYS A 43 -9.56 -29.85 -3.72
CA LYS A 43 -10.65 -29.44 -2.82
C LYS A 43 -10.21 -28.47 -1.70
N ASN A 44 -8.96 -28.04 -1.67
CA ASN A 44 -8.38 -27.07 -0.75
C ASN A 44 -7.90 -25.82 -1.51
N SER A 45 -8.79 -25.14 -2.24
CA SER A 45 -8.50 -23.76 -2.61
C SER A 45 -8.64 -22.89 -1.36
N PHE A 46 -7.59 -22.14 -1.02
CA PHE A 46 -7.66 -21.12 0.02
C PHE A 46 -8.82 -20.17 -0.31
N ASN A 47 -9.70 -19.98 0.66
CA ASN A 47 -10.84 -19.09 0.53
C ASN A 47 -10.99 -18.26 1.81
N VAL A 48 -10.99 -16.95 1.67
CA VAL A 48 -11.29 -16.02 2.77
C VAL A 48 -12.79 -15.99 2.97
N PRO A 49 -13.32 -16.35 4.15
CA PRO A 49 -14.74 -16.17 4.45
C PRO A 49 -15.12 -14.69 4.35
N VAL A 50 -16.20 -14.37 3.65
CA VAL A 50 -16.67 -12.99 3.47
C VAL A 50 -18.19 -12.95 3.59
N THR A 51 -18.68 -12.32 4.65
CA THR A 51 -20.06 -11.88 4.75
C THR A 51 -20.13 -10.38 4.55
N TYR A 52 -20.86 -9.93 3.53
CA TYR A 52 -20.99 -8.52 3.17
C TYR A 52 -22.45 -8.09 3.16
N TYR A 53 -22.74 -6.96 3.80
CA TYR A 53 -24.06 -6.33 3.80
C TYR A 53 -23.94 -4.83 4.05
N LYS A 54 -25.06 -4.11 3.83
CA LYS A 54 -25.17 -2.68 4.16
C LYS A 54 -26.25 -2.46 5.21
N LEU A 55 -25.98 -1.59 6.17
CA LEU A 55 -27.00 -1.11 7.08
C LEU A 55 -27.94 -0.11 6.38
N PRO A 56 -29.15 0.13 6.90
CA PRO A 56 -30.08 1.12 6.33
C PRO A 56 -29.50 2.53 6.22
N ASN A 57 -28.54 2.90 7.08
CA ASN A 57 -27.84 4.18 7.06
C ASN A 57 -26.67 4.23 6.06
N GLY A 58 -26.48 3.16 5.26
CA GLY A 58 -25.48 3.10 4.20
C GLY A 58 -24.11 2.55 4.62
N LEU A 59 -23.88 2.25 5.91
CA LEU A 59 -22.62 1.65 6.37
C LEU A 59 -22.40 0.29 5.68
N LYS A 60 -21.28 0.16 4.99
CA LYS A 60 -20.80 -1.10 4.43
C LYS A 60 -20.18 -1.93 5.53
N VAL A 61 -20.63 -3.18 5.70
CA VAL A 61 -20.13 -4.07 6.75
C VAL A 61 -19.57 -5.34 6.13
N VAL A 62 -18.35 -5.68 6.50
CA VAL A 62 -17.69 -6.92 6.11
C VAL A 62 -17.32 -7.70 7.36
N LEU A 63 -17.78 -8.93 7.46
CA LEU A 63 -17.40 -9.89 8.48
C LEU A 63 -16.58 -11.02 7.86
N SER A 64 -15.41 -11.31 8.40
CA SER A 64 -14.53 -12.37 7.93
C SER A 64 -14.01 -13.19 9.10
N GLN A 65 -14.68 -14.30 9.39
CA GLN A 65 -14.32 -15.15 10.50
C GLN A 65 -12.98 -15.86 10.30
N ASP A 66 -12.14 -15.86 11.34
CA ASP A 66 -10.88 -16.58 11.39
C ASP A 66 -10.58 -16.99 12.84
N THR A 67 -10.75 -18.25 13.14
CA THR A 67 -10.56 -18.82 14.49
C THR A 67 -9.12 -19.33 14.73
N SER A 68 -8.18 -18.99 13.87
CA SER A 68 -6.78 -19.42 13.98
C SER A 68 -6.05 -18.78 15.18
N ALA A 69 -6.50 -17.63 15.63
CA ALA A 69 -6.02 -16.93 16.82
C ALA A 69 -7.19 -16.32 17.59
N PRO A 70 -7.13 -16.23 18.95
CA PRO A 70 -8.20 -15.66 19.77
C PRO A 70 -8.17 -14.13 19.76
N THR A 71 -8.10 -13.52 18.56
CA THR A 71 -8.03 -12.07 18.36
C THR A 71 -9.05 -11.63 17.31
N VAL A 72 -9.42 -10.36 17.36
CA VAL A 72 -10.23 -9.69 16.36
C VAL A 72 -9.53 -8.39 15.91
N ALA A 73 -9.48 -8.16 14.61
CA ALA A 73 -9.17 -6.88 14.01
C ALA A 73 -10.48 -6.19 13.62
N ILE A 74 -10.69 -4.98 14.11
CA ILE A 74 -11.81 -4.10 13.78
C ILE A 74 -11.21 -2.93 13.02
N ALA A 75 -11.74 -2.60 11.85
CA ALA A 75 -11.22 -1.52 11.03
C ALA A 75 -12.38 -0.70 10.42
N VAL A 76 -12.27 0.62 10.51
CA VAL A 76 -13.21 1.56 9.88
C VAL A 76 -12.46 2.39 8.87
N TYR A 77 -12.93 2.37 7.62
CA TYR A 77 -12.38 3.08 6.47
C TYR A 77 -13.38 4.12 6.00
N TYR A 78 -12.98 5.39 6.04
CA TYR A 78 -13.77 6.50 5.51
C TYR A 78 -13.25 6.88 4.12
N GLN A 79 -14.15 7.01 3.14
CA GLN A 79 -13.79 7.41 1.78
C GLN A 79 -13.52 8.93 1.70
N ILE A 80 -12.53 9.35 2.45
CA ILE A 80 -11.95 10.68 2.45
C ILE A 80 -10.45 10.52 2.72
N GLY A 81 -9.61 10.98 1.81
CA GLY A 81 -8.17 10.92 1.91
C GLY A 81 -7.56 12.17 1.28
N PHE A 82 -6.25 12.21 1.16
CA PHE A 82 -5.53 13.37 0.63
C PHE A 82 -6.08 13.89 -0.70
N ARG A 83 -6.53 12.98 -1.59
CA ARG A 83 -6.88 13.29 -2.97
C ARG A 83 -8.13 14.16 -3.11
N ILE A 84 -9.14 13.94 -2.30
CA ILE A 84 -10.47 14.54 -2.49
C ILE A 84 -10.83 15.63 -1.46
N GLU A 85 -9.81 16.20 -0.84
CA GLU A 85 -10.00 17.34 0.06
C GLU A 85 -10.54 18.57 -0.65
N PRO A 86 -11.24 19.47 0.07
CA PRO A 86 -11.57 20.79 -0.46
C PRO A 86 -10.31 21.56 -0.86
N ARG A 87 -10.34 22.22 -2.03
CA ARG A 87 -9.15 22.91 -2.58
C ARG A 87 -8.61 24.02 -1.67
N GLU A 88 -9.52 24.67 -0.94
CA GLU A 88 -9.20 25.79 -0.06
C GLU A 88 -8.89 25.36 1.37
N ARG A 89 -8.88 24.05 1.62
CA ARG A 89 -8.68 23.45 2.95
C ARG A 89 -7.96 22.11 2.81
N THR A 90 -6.74 22.16 2.30
CA THR A 90 -5.88 20.99 2.15
C THR A 90 -5.28 20.56 3.50
N GLY A 91 -5.00 19.27 3.66
CA GLY A 91 -4.48 18.68 4.90
C GLY A 91 -5.54 18.32 5.93
N PHE A 92 -6.83 18.54 5.65
CA PHE A 92 -7.92 18.21 6.57
C PHE A 92 -8.06 16.70 6.82
N ALA A 93 -7.84 15.85 5.82
CA ALA A 93 -7.89 14.42 6.03
C ALA A 93 -6.83 13.96 7.04
N HIS A 94 -5.61 14.49 6.95
CA HIS A 94 -4.55 14.22 7.91
C HIS A 94 -4.83 14.85 9.28
N LEU A 95 -5.33 16.08 9.33
CA LEU A 95 -5.76 16.69 10.58
C LEU A 95 -6.80 15.83 11.30
N PHE A 96 -7.74 15.23 10.55
CA PHE A 96 -8.77 14.36 11.12
C PHE A 96 -8.24 13.02 11.56
N GLU A 97 -7.19 12.47 10.95
CA GLU A 97 -6.50 11.30 11.51
C GLU A 97 -6.14 11.54 12.98
N HIS A 98 -5.60 12.72 13.30
CA HIS A 98 -5.25 13.12 14.65
C HIS A 98 -6.47 13.46 15.52
N MET A 99 -7.44 14.19 14.97
CA MET A 99 -8.63 14.63 15.69
C MET A 99 -9.47 13.46 16.22
N MET A 100 -9.50 12.32 15.54
CA MET A 100 -10.24 11.12 15.95
C MET A 100 -9.77 10.52 17.28
N PHE A 101 -8.62 10.92 17.79
CA PHE A 101 -8.08 10.48 19.09
C PHE A 101 -8.24 11.52 20.21
N GLN A 102 -8.83 12.69 19.91
CA GLN A 102 -8.95 13.79 20.86
C GLN A 102 -10.18 13.73 21.77
N GLY A 103 -10.97 12.68 21.64
CA GLY A 103 -12.18 12.42 22.39
C GLY A 103 -13.41 12.27 21.53
N SER A 104 -14.40 11.58 22.02
CA SER A 104 -15.67 11.30 21.37
C SER A 104 -16.84 11.62 22.28
N GLN A 105 -18.03 11.19 21.94
CA GLN A 105 -19.24 11.52 22.72
C GLN A 105 -19.15 11.06 24.19
N ASN A 106 -18.58 9.88 24.44
CA ASN A 106 -18.49 9.26 25.77
C ASN A 106 -17.05 9.01 26.23
N LEU A 107 -16.05 9.25 25.42
CA LEU A 107 -14.64 9.07 25.73
C LEU A 107 -13.92 10.42 25.71
N GLY A 108 -13.19 10.72 26.77
CA GLY A 108 -12.34 11.90 26.84
C GLY A 108 -11.09 11.79 25.97
N LYS A 109 -10.30 12.87 25.95
CA LYS A 109 -9.04 12.96 25.21
C LYS A 109 -8.13 11.78 25.52
N MET A 110 -7.64 11.08 24.46
CA MET A 110 -6.78 9.90 24.55
C MET A 110 -7.40 8.68 25.27
N GLU A 111 -8.65 8.74 25.68
CA GLU A 111 -9.28 7.61 26.38
C GLU A 111 -9.56 6.43 25.46
N PHE A 112 -9.82 6.67 24.19
CA PHE A 112 -9.92 5.61 23.19
C PHE A 112 -8.62 4.77 23.14
N ILE A 113 -7.47 5.42 23.09
CA ILE A 113 -6.18 4.73 23.08
C ILE A 113 -5.97 3.93 24.36
N ARG A 114 -6.25 4.54 25.52
CA ARG A 114 -6.16 3.86 26.81
C ARG A 114 -7.12 2.68 26.91
N LEU A 115 -8.35 2.83 26.43
CA LEU A 115 -9.35 1.75 26.40
C LEU A 115 -8.84 0.54 25.64
N VAL A 116 -8.33 0.73 24.41
CA VAL A 116 -7.80 -0.37 23.60
C VAL A 116 -6.59 -1.02 24.28
N GLN A 117 -5.62 -0.24 24.72
CA GLN A 117 -4.38 -0.74 25.33
C GLN A 117 -4.62 -1.45 26.66
N GLN A 118 -5.48 -0.94 27.53
CA GLN A 118 -5.84 -1.57 28.80
C GLN A 118 -6.61 -2.89 28.62
N ASN A 119 -7.25 -3.07 27.47
CA ASN A 119 -7.90 -4.32 27.11
C ASN A 119 -6.98 -5.26 26.29
N GLY A 120 -5.66 -5.01 26.26
CA GLY A 120 -4.67 -5.87 25.60
C GLY A 120 -4.60 -5.70 24.09
N GLY A 121 -5.16 -4.63 23.55
CA GLY A 121 -5.17 -4.33 22.13
C GLY A 121 -4.06 -3.38 21.70
N ILE A 122 -3.86 -3.31 20.41
CA ILE A 122 -3.08 -2.31 19.68
C ILE A 122 -3.99 -1.57 18.71
N LEU A 123 -3.63 -0.36 18.33
CA LEU A 123 -4.42 0.45 17.39
C LEU A 123 -3.51 1.36 16.58
N ASN A 124 -4.03 1.81 15.45
CA ASN A 124 -3.42 2.88 14.66
C ASN A 124 -4.48 3.59 13.79
N GLY A 125 -4.08 4.69 13.16
CA GLY A 125 -4.78 5.37 12.09
C GLY A 125 -3.83 5.67 10.95
N SER A 126 -4.36 5.92 9.76
CA SER A 126 -3.55 6.42 8.65
C SER A 126 -4.40 7.13 7.60
N THR A 127 -3.83 8.16 7.00
CA THR A 127 -4.40 8.84 5.84
C THR A 127 -3.68 8.40 4.58
N ARG A 128 -4.46 8.04 3.58
CA ARG A 128 -3.98 7.55 2.28
C ARG A 128 -4.53 8.43 1.15
N PHE A 129 -4.23 8.10 -0.09
CA PHE A 129 -4.70 8.89 -1.24
C PHE A 129 -6.23 9.03 -1.26
N ASP A 130 -6.97 7.93 -1.05
CA ASP A 130 -8.42 7.89 -1.29
C ASP A 130 -9.23 7.50 -0.04
N PHE A 131 -8.58 7.32 1.11
CA PHE A 131 -9.26 6.98 2.37
C PHE A 131 -8.44 7.41 3.60
N THR A 132 -9.14 7.52 4.72
CA THR A 132 -8.56 7.56 6.07
C THR A 132 -9.12 6.39 6.85
N ASN A 133 -8.26 5.63 7.52
CA ASN A 133 -8.68 4.46 8.27
C ASN A 133 -8.20 4.49 9.72
N TYR A 134 -8.95 3.78 10.53
CA TYR A 134 -8.63 3.50 11.94
C TYR A 134 -8.84 2.03 12.17
N PHE A 135 -7.99 1.43 13.00
CA PHE A 135 -8.13 0.02 13.35
C PHE A 135 -7.61 -0.28 14.74
N GLU A 136 -8.17 -1.29 15.35
CA GLU A 136 -7.65 -1.92 16.54
C GLU A 136 -7.63 -3.45 16.36
N ILE A 137 -6.64 -4.07 17.00
CA ILE A 137 -6.54 -5.53 17.12
C ILE A 137 -6.64 -5.81 18.61
N MET A 138 -7.65 -6.60 18.99
CA MET A 138 -7.98 -6.85 20.39
C MET A 138 -8.15 -8.36 20.63
N PRO A 139 -8.07 -8.83 21.89
CA PRO A 139 -8.54 -10.17 22.25
C PRO A 139 -10.00 -10.37 21.81
N ALA A 140 -10.34 -11.55 21.28
CA ALA A 140 -11.65 -11.87 20.69
C ALA A 140 -12.85 -11.51 21.59
N HIS A 141 -12.74 -11.76 22.91
CA HIS A 141 -13.77 -11.45 23.89
C HIS A 141 -14.00 -9.93 24.12
N LYS A 142 -13.20 -9.07 23.48
CA LYS A 142 -13.33 -7.59 23.54
C LYS A 142 -13.94 -6.99 22.27
N LEU A 143 -14.46 -7.83 21.36
CA LEU A 143 -15.13 -7.37 20.14
C LEU A 143 -16.19 -6.29 20.42
N GLU A 144 -17.06 -6.51 21.40
CA GLU A 144 -18.11 -5.54 21.74
C GLU A 144 -17.54 -4.20 22.19
N THR A 145 -16.44 -4.22 22.96
CA THR A 145 -15.76 -3.00 23.41
C THR A 145 -15.22 -2.19 22.24
N GLY A 146 -14.56 -2.84 21.28
CA GLY A 146 -14.03 -2.18 20.09
C GLY A 146 -15.13 -1.61 19.20
N LEU A 147 -16.17 -2.41 18.88
CA LEU A 147 -17.30 -1.95 18.08
C LEU A 147 -18.03 -0.78 18.72
N TRP A 148 -18.23 -0.81 20.04
CA TRP A 148 -18.82 0.31 20.77
C TRP A 148 -17.97 1.58 20.67
N ALA A 149 -16.67 1.46 20.86
CA ALA A 149 -15.75 2.59 20.83
C ALA A 149 -15.64 3.23 19.44
N GLU A 150 -15.61 2.41 18.37
CA GLU A 150 -15.64 2.89 16.99
C GLU A 150 -16.97 3.59 16.65
N ALA A 151 -18.08 3.01 17.07
CA ALA A 151 -19.39 3.63 16.90
C ALA A 151 -19.52 4.95 17.66
N ASP A 152 -18.90 5.07 18.84
CA ASP A 152 -18.87 6.31 19.63
C ASP A 152 -18.13 7.42 18.90
N ARG A 153 -16.96 7.12 18.31
CA ARG A 153 -16.21 8.07 17.49
C ARG A 153 -16.96 8.48 16.22
N MET A 154 -17.60 7.53 15.53
CA MET A 154 -18.40 7.82 14.33
C MET A 154 -19.63 8.68 14.65
N ARG A 155 -20.23 8.49 15.86
CA ARG A 155 -21.42 9.26 16.29
C ARG A 155 -21.10 10.71 16.57
N GLY A 156 -19.93 11.00 17.15
CA GLY A 156 -19.52 12.35 17.46
C GLY A 156 -18.15 12.44 18.10
N LEU A 157 -17.36 13.41 17.63
CA LEU A 157 -16.10 13.77 18.25
C LEU A 157 -16.26 14.94 19.21
N HIS A 158 -15.42 14.97 20.23
CA HIS A 158 -15.28 16.13 21.12
C HIS A 158 -14.36 17.16 20.48
N ILE A 159 -14.86 17.84 19.44
CA ILE A 159 -14.13 18.88 18.70
C ILE A 159 -14.28 20.22 19.46
N THR A 160 -13.18 20.69 20.04
CA THR A 160 -13.09 21.98 20.76
C THR A 160 -12.00 22.84 20.17
N GLU A 161 -12.07 24.16 20.44
CA GLU A 161 -11.03 25.12 20.06
C GLU A 161 -9.64 24.68 20.56
N GLU A 162 -9.58 24.21 21.82
CA GLU A 162 -8.34 23.73 22.42
C GLU A 162 -7.77 22.50 21.70
N ASN A 163 -8.62 21.49 21.43
CA ASN A 163 -8.21 20.30 20.72
C ASN A 163 -7.77 20.60 19.28
N LEU A 164 -8.52 21.44 18.57
CA LEU A 164 -8.18 21.88 17.23
C LEU A 164 -6.82 22.58 17.21
N LYS A 165 -6.63 23.62 18.03
CA LYS A 165 -5.37 24.37 18.08
C LYS A 165 -4.17 23.48 18.46
N ASN A 166 -4.38 22.55 19.37
CA ASN A 166 -3.36 21.57 19.72
C ASN A 166 -2.97 20.70 18.50
N GLN A 167 -3.95 20.16 17.76
CA GLN A 167 -3.68 19.29 16.63
C GLN A 167 -3.16 20.03 15.39
N GLN A 168 -3.57 21.27 15.16
CA GLN A 168 -2.93 22.15 14.17
C GLN A 168 -1.42 22.26 14.43
N GLY A 169 -1.04 22.46 15.71
CA GLY A 169 0.37 22.49 16.12
C GLY A 169 1.10 21.16 15.92
N VAL A 170 0.47 20.04 16.28
CA VAL A 170 1.04 18.68 16.16
C VAL A 170 1.26 18.33 14.69
N VAL A 171 0.24 18.44 13.85
CA VAL A 171 0.31 18.15 12.40
C VAL A 171 1.30 19.10 11.71
N GLY A 172 1.24 20.39 12.04
CA GLY A 172 2.19 21.35 11.48
C GLY A 172 3.64 21.02 11.84
N ASN A 173 3.89 20.58 13.06
CA ASN A 173 5.25 20.15 13.48
C ASN A 173 5.67 18.85 12.79
N GLU A 174 4.77 17.88 12.62
CA GLU A 174 5.03 16.64 11.90
C GLU A 174 5.46 16.91 10.45
N VAL A 175 4.72 17.76 9.74
CA VAL A 175 5.07 18.15 8.36
C VAL A 175 6.42 18.88 8.33
N LYS A 176 6.66 19.80 9.28
CA LYS A 176 7.94 20.51 9.36
C LYS A 176 9.11 19.55 9.60
N VAL A 177 8.97 18.60 10.52
CA VAL A 177 10.05 17.67 10.87
C VAL A 177 10.21 16.56 9.84
N GLY A 178 9.11 15.96 9.39
CA GLY A 178 9.12 14.79 8.50
C GLY A 178 9.33 15.12 7.02
N VAL A 179 8.95 16.34 6.60
CA VAL A 179 9.01 16.74 5.18
C VAL A 179 9.93 17.94 4.97
N LEU A 180 9.63 19.08 5.59
CA LEU A 180 10.32 20.34 5.24
C LEU A 180 11.76 20.40 5.76
N ASN A 181 12.03 19.82 6.92
CA ASN A 181 13.34 19.84 7.57
C ASN A 181 14.05 18.45 7.55
N ALA A 182 13.55 17.51 6.76
CA ALA A 182 14.18 16.21 6.57
C ALA A 182 14.88 16.15 5.20
N PRO A 183 16.09 15.57 5.10
CA PRO A 183 16.69 15.31 3.81
C PRO A 183 15.79 14.37 3.00
N TYR A 184 15.59 14.71 1.74
CA TYR A 184 14.65 14.02 0.82
C TYR A 184 13.21 13.98 1.33
N GLY A 185 12.80 14.91 2.17
CA GLY A 185 11.46 14.97 2.72
C GLY A 185 10.41 15.06 1.63
N GLY A 186 9.45 14.12 1.65
CA GLY A 186 8.42 13.99 0.62
C GLY A 186 8.84 13.23 -0.65
N PHE A 187 10.15 12.99 -0.87
CA PHE A 187 10.62 12.22 -2.02
C PHE A 187 10.52 10.70 -1.76
N PRO A 188 10.04 9.90 -2.72
CA PRO A 188 9.38 10.31 -3.96
C PRO A 188 7.84 10.41 -3.84
N TRP A 189 7.23 9.89 -2.76
CA TRP A 189 5.80 9.61 -2.66
C TRP A 189 4.90 10.87 -2.68
N LEU A 190 5.39 11.96 -2.09
CA LEU A 190 4.70 13.24 -2.05
C LEU A 190 5.06 14.12 -3.26
N ASP A 191 6.33 14.11 -3.64
CA ASP A 191 6.82 14.98 -4.72
C ASP A 191 6.40 14.47 -6.10
N MET A 192 6.59 13.17 -6.38
CA MET A 192 6.37 12.64 -7.73
C MET A 192 4.93 12.86 -8.25
N PRO A 193 3.85 12.68 -7.49
CA PRO A 193 2.51 12.97 -7.97
C PRO A 193 2.33 14.40 -8.44
N GLN A 194 2.98 15.39 -7.81
CA GLN A 194 2.88 16.81 -8.16
C GLN A 194 3.49 17.12 -9.53
N TYR A 195 4.52 16.38 -9.94
CA TYR A 195 5.17 16.53 -11.25
C TYR A 195 4.55 15.63 -12.33
N ALA A 196 4.04 14.46 -11.92
CA ALA A 196 3.51 13.48 -12.85
C ALA A 196 2.08 13.81 -13.31
N ASN A 197 1.27 14.44 -12.48
CA ASN A 197 -0.14 14.68 -12.76
C ASN A 197 -0.41 16.14 -13.15
N THR A 198 -1.57 16.37 -13.76
CA THR A 198 -2.07 17.70 -14.16
C THR A 198 -3.41 18.03 -13.53
N ASN A 199 -4.22 17.02 -13.23
CA ASN A 199 -5.43 17.22 -12.46
C ASN A 199 -5.06 17.57 -11.03
N TRP A 200 -5.57 18.71 -10.53
CA TRP A 200 -5.23 19.21 -9.19
C TRP A 200 -5.45 18.14 -8.10
N TYR A 201 -6.53 17.39 -8.15
CA TYR A 201 -6.83 16.33 -7.18
C TYR A 201 -5.77 15.23 -7.13
N ASN A 202 -5.02 15.03 -8.21
CA ASN A 202 -3.94 14.04 -8.29
C ASN A 202 -2.55 14.66 -8.07
N ALA A 203 -2.43 16.00 -8.09
CA ALA A 203 -1.16 16.73 -8.18
C ALA A 203 -0.87 17.68 -7.03
N HIS A 204 -1.84 17.99 -6.14
CA HIS A 204 -1.58 18.93 -5.05
C HIS A 204 -0.69 18.31 -3.96
N ASN A 205 -0.23 19.14 -3.03
CA ASN A 205 0.52 18.67 -1.87
C ASN A 205 -0.39 17.87 -0.93
N PHE A 206 -0.22 16.57 -0.89
CA PHE A 206 -1.08 15.68 -0.11
C PHE A 206 -0.94 15.83 1.41
N TYR A 207 0.12 16.40 1.93
CA TYR A 207 0.17 16.79 3.34
C TYR A 207 -0.63 18.06 3.63
N GLY A 208 -1.09 18.74 2.58
CA GLY A 208 -1.77 20.02 2.67
C GLY A 208 -0.84 21.22 2.79
N ASP A 209 -1.40 22.39 2.58
CA ASP A 209 -0.71 23.64 2.89
C ASP A 209 -0.81 23.88 4.41
N LEU A 210 0.33 24.16 5.05
CA LEU A 210 0.35 24.50 6.47
C LEU A 210 -0.53 25.73 6.80
N ALA A 211 -0.61 26.69 5.87
CA ALA A 211 -1.48 27.85 6.03
C ALA A 211 -2.96 27.47 6.08
N ASP A 212 -3.39 26.47 5.29
CA ASP A 212 -4.77 25.96 5.32
C ASP A 212 -5.06 25.28 6.66
N ILE A 213 -4.12 24.47 7.17
CA ILE A 213 -4.25 23.79 8.45
C ILE A 213 -4.29 24.81 9.60
N GLU A 214 -3.39 25.80 9.61
CA GLU A 214 -3.33 26.86 10.63
C GLU A 214 -4.56 27.76 10.62
N ALA A 215 -5.15 28.01 9.44
CA ALA A 215 -6.35 28.85 9.27
C ALA A 215 -7.67 28.10 9.48
N ALA A 216 -7.63 26.75 9.66
CA ALA A 216 -8.83 25.95 9.84
C ALA A 216 -9.63 26.41 11.08
N THR A 217 -10.90 26.72 10.88
CA THR A 217 -11.82 27.14 11.94
C THR A 217 -12.55 25.97 12.56
N LEU A 218 -13.03 26.15 13.78
CA LEU A 218 -13.81 25.14 14.49
C LEU A 218 -15.05 24.71 13.70
N GLU A 219 -15.76 25.68 13.07
CA GLU A 219 -16.95 25.39 12.25
C GLU A 219 -16.62 24.54 11.01
N GLU A 220 -15.53 24.82 10.30
CA GLU A 220 -15.10 24.05 9.15
C GLU A 220 -14.74 22.61 9.53
N VAL A 221 -14.09 22.44 10.68
CA VAL A 221 -13.73 21.13 11.21
C VAL A 221 -14.98 20.33 11.62
N HIS A 222 -15.95 20.97 12.29
CA HIS A 222 -17.24 20.32 12.57
C HIS A 222 -17.99 19.93 11.28
N GLN A 223 -18.00 20.79 10.27
CA GLN A 223 -18.67 20.53 9.02
C GLN A 223 -17.98 19.39 8.24
N PHE A 224 -16.65 19.35 8.25
CA PHE A 224 -15.86 18.26 7.61
C PHE A 224 -16.17 16.90 8.27
N PHE A 225 -16.15 16.84 9.60
CA PHE A 225 -16.54 15.63 10.34
C PHE A 225 -17.95 15.19 9.95
N LYS A 226 -18.93 16.08 10.09
CA LYS A 226 -20.34 15.81 9.80
C LYS A 226 -20.56 15.33 8.36
N THR A 227 -19.74 15.80 7.43
CA THR A 227 -19.87 15.44 6.01
C THR A 227 -19.26 14.10 5.71
N TYR A 228 -18.02 13.86 6.12
CA TYR A 228 -17.22 12.74 5.63
C TYR A 228 -17.12 11.56 6.61
N TYR A 229 -17.26 11.79 7.93
CA TYR A 229 -17.15 10.75 8.95
C TYR A 229 -18.52 10.15 9.31
N ALA A 230 -19.23 9.73 8.28
CA ALA A 230 -20.60 9.22 8.38
C ALA A 230 -20.70 7.78 7.83
N PRO A 231 -21.71 7.00 8.29
CA PRO A 231 -21.87 5.60 7.90
C PRO A 231 -21.90 5.36 6.40
N ASN A 232 -22.61 6.20 5.63
CA ASN A 232 -22.73 6.06 4.18
C ASN A 232 -21.46 6.41 3.39
N ASN A 233 -20.42 6.89 4.07
CA ASN A 233 -19.07 7.12 3.52
C ASN A 233 -18.04 6.14 4.07
N ALA A 234 -18.48 5.06 4.75
CA ALA A 234 -17.58 4.19 5.49
C ALA A 234 -17.77 2.70 5.17
N ALA A 235 -16.71 1.95 5.40
CA ALA A 235 -16.71 0.49 5.50
C ALA A 235 -16.18 0.07 6.87
N LEU A 236 -16.98 -0.70 7.61
CA LEU A 236 -16.60 -1.39 8.84
C LEU A 236 -16.23 -2.83 8.50
N VAL A 237 -15.06 -3.25 8.89
CA VAL A 237 -14.57 -4.62 8.68
C VAL A 237 -14.18 -5.26 10.00
N VAL A 238 -14.64 -6.48 10.22
CA VAL A 238 -14.26 -7.31 11.38
C VAL A 238 -13.64 -8.60 10.85
N VAL A 239 -12.41 -8.87 11.27
CA VAL A 239 -11.67 -10.10 10.93
C VAL A 239 -11.21 -10.78 12.21
N GLY A 240 -11.41 -12.08 12.35
CA GLY A 240 -10.87 -12.84 13.48
C GLY A 240 -11.87 -13.81 14.12
N ASP A 241 -11.64 -14.10 15.40
CA ASP A 241 -12.42 -15.09 16.14
C ASP A 241 -13.67 -14.44 16.78
N PHE A 242 -14.82 -14.66 16.17
CA PHE A 242 -16.12 -14.17 16.64
C PHE A 242 -17.27 -15.05 16.15
N ASN A 243 -18.41 -14.98 16.83
CA ASN A 243 -19.67 -15.51 16.33
C ASN A 243 -20.31 -14.50 15.36
N GLU A 244 -20.63 -14.91 14.15
CA GLU A 244 -21.16 -13.99 13.12
C GLU A 244 -22.51 -13.39 13.50
N ALA A 245 -23.43 -14.17 14.08
CA ALA A 245 -24.75 -13.68 14.48
C ALA A 245 -24.64 -12.64 15.62
N GLU A 246 -23.77 -12.87 16.58
CA GLU A 246 -23.49 -11.92 17.67
C GLU A 246 -22.82 -10.64 17.14
N ALA A 247 -21.80 -10.78 16.28
CA ALA A 247 -21.13 -9.63 15.67
C ALA A 247 -22.12 -8.77 14.87
N ARG A 248 -22.99 -9.39 14.07
CA ARG A 248 -24.04 -8.70 13.34
C ARG A 248 -25.00 -7.94 14.26
N ALA A 249 -25.43 -8.56 15.35
CA ALA A 249 -26.32 -7.92 16.33
C ALA A 249 -25.62 -6.72 17.03
N MET A 250 -24.33 -6.83 17.36
CA MET A 250 -23.55 -5.75 17.93
C MET A 250 -23.39 -4.60 16.93
N VAL A 251 -23.09 -4.89 15.66
CA VAL A 251 -23.00 -3.87 14.60
C VAL A 251 -24.31 -3.12 14.45
N GLU A 252 -25.45 -3.82 14.37
CA GLU A 252 -26.77 -3.20 14.30
C GLU A 252 -27.05 -2.33 15.52
N LYS A 253 -26.77 -2.85 16.73
CA LYS A 253 -26.97 -2.15 18.01
C LYS A 253 -26.21 -0.84 18.08
N TYR A 254 -24.94 -0.83 17.68
CA TYR A 254 -24.06 0.33 17.89
C TYR A 254 -24.05 1.29 16.71
N PHE A 255 -24.10 0.80 15.46
CA PHE A 255 -23.98 1.63 14.27
C PHE A 255 -25.32 1.95 13.60
N GLY A 256 -26.37 1.11 13.78
CA GLY A 256 -27.65 1.24 13.07
C GLY A 256 -28.36 2.58 13.29
N GLY A 257 -28.22 3.18 14.47
CA GLY A 257 -28.82 4.46 14.81
C GLY A 257 -27.99 5.71 14.44
N ILE A 258 -26.79 5.56 13.85
CA ILE A 258 -25.95 6.70 13.44
C ILE A 258 -26.51 7.25 12.11
N PRO A 259 -26.80 8.56 12.01
CA PRO A 259 -27.36 9.12 10.78
C PRO A 259 -26.36 9.14 9.63
N SER A 260 -26.85 8.96 8.41
CA SER A 260 -26.08 9.22 7.19
C SER A 260 -25.90 10.73 6.94
N SER A 261 -24.90 11.09 6.15
CA SER A 261 -24.63 12.46 5.73
C SER A 261 -25.02 12.72 4.28
N LYS A 262 -25.12 14.00 3.91
CA LYS A 262 -25.20 14.41 2.51
C LYS A 262 -23.79 14.58 1.98
N LEU A 263 -23.29 13.58 1.29
CA LEU A 263 -21.98 13.62 0.65
C LEU A 263 -21.99 14.57 -0.56
N PRO A 264 -20.91 15.33 -0.78
CA PRO A 264 -20.71 16.03 -2.05
C PRO A 264 -20.52 15.02 -3.20
N ALA A 265 -20.73 15.48 -4.43
CA ALA A 265 -20.39 14.68 -5.59
C ALA A 265 -18.86 14.40 -5.62
N MET A 266 -18.50 13.18 -5.97
CA MET A 266 -17.10 12.84 -6.18
C MET A 266 -16.52 13.72 -7.29
N PRO A 267 -15.37 14.38 -7.08
CA PRO A 267 -14.75 15.19 -8.12
C PRO A 267 -14.29 14.31 -9.30
N ASP A 268 -14.15 14.92 -10.47
CA ASP A 268 -13.52 14.24 -11.59
C ASP A 268 -12.02 14.07 -11.35
N LEU A 269 -11.61 12.85 -11.16
CA LEU A 269 -10.20 12.46 -10.91
C LEU A 269 -9.47 12.08 -12.21
N THR A 270 -10.12 12.17 -13.36
CA THR A 270 -9.53 11.77 -14.65
C THR A 270 -8.22 12.51 -14.89
N GLU A 271 -7.16 11.75 -15.13
CA GLU A 271 -5.86 12.30 -15.49
C GLU A 271 -5.70 12.22 -17.02
N PRO A 272 -5.41 13.33 -17.70
CA PRO A 272 -5.17 13.30 -19.13
C PRO A 272 -3.97 12.40 -19.48
N ARG A 273 -4.10 11.67 -20.59
CA ARG A 273 -3.02 10.81 -21.07
C ARG A 273 -1.78 11.65 -21.41
N GLN A 274 -0.68 11.39 -20.75
CA GLN A 274 0.60 12.06 -21.01
C GLN A 274 1.16 11.65 -22.38
N GLN A 275 1.62 12.63 -23.15
CA GLN A 275 2.15 12.43 -24.50
C GLN A 275 3.65 12.67 -24.62
N THR A 276 4.22 13.49 -23.75
CA THR A 276 5.64 13.85 -23.73
C THR A 276 6.26 13.55 -22.37
N GLU A 277 7.52 13.17 -22.35
CA GLU A 277 8.27 13.02 -21.12
C GLU A 277 8.33 14.33 -20.35
N ARG A 278 8.18 14.26 -19.03
CA ARG A 278 8.36 15.38 -18.12
C ARG A 278 9.62 15.17 -17.32
N ASN A 279 10.43 16.23 -17.20
CA ASN A 279 11.64 16.23 -16.40
C ASN A 279 11.57 17.35 -15.39
N ALA A 280 11.82 17.04 -14.12
CA ALA A 280 11.83 17.99 -13.03
C ALA A 280 13.11 17.85 -12.21
N VAL A 281 13.57 18.98 -11.66
CA VAL A 281 14.71 19.02 -10.76
C VAL A 281 14.27 19.74 -9.48
N LYS A 282 14.47 19.10 -8.34
CA LYS A 282 14.25 19.68 -7.01
C LYS A 282 15.58 19.82 -6.29
N GLN A 283 15.90 21.03 -5.82
CA GLN A 283 17.06 21.25 -4.96
C GLN A 283 16.70 20.91 -3.52
N ASP A 284 17.56 20.16 -2.85
CA ASP A 284 17.42 19.84 -1.44
C ASP A 284 18.71 20.23 -0.70
N ALA A 285 18.58 21.20 0.19
CA ALA A 285 19.72 21.71 0.98
C ALA A 285 20.24 20.72 2.03
N LEU A 286 19.45 19.72 2.38
CA LEU A 286 19.74 18.72 3.39
C LEU A 286 20.21 17.39 2.77
N ALA A 287 19.98 17.19 1.47
CA ALA A 287 20.41 16.00 0.76
C ALA A 287 21.92 15.88 0.72
N LYS A 288 22.44 14.68 0.95
CA LYS A 288 23.88 14.37 0.93
C LYS A 288 24.36 13.87 -0.41
N GLN A 289 23.49 13.28 -1.21
CA GLN A 289 23.80 12.72 -2.51
C GLN A 289 22.60 12.93 -3.46
N PRO A 290 22.79 12.88 -4.78
CA PRO A 290 21.68 12.96 -5.71
C PRO A 290 20.73 11.76 -5.55
N ALA A 291 19.45 11.99 -5.86
CA ALA A 291 18.46 10.93 -6.00
C ALA A 291 17.69 11.12 -7.30
N LEU A 292 17.21 10.01 -7.85
CA LEU A 292 16.41 9.99 -9.07
C LEU A 292 15.17 9.13 -8.85
N SER A 293 14.02 9.62 -9.27
CA SER A 293 12.79 8.84 -9.39
C SER A 293 12.25 8.97 -10.81
N PHE A 294 11.70 7.88 -11.32
CA PHE A 294 10.97 7.83 -12.59
C PHE A 294 9.60 7.21 -12.35
N ALA A 295 8.57 7.76 -12.97
CA ALA A 295 7.20 7.30 -12.79
C ALA A 295 6.46 7.21 -14.12
N TYR A 296 5.50 6.29 -14.19
CA TYR A 296 4.61 6.10 -15.33
C TYR A 296 3.16 6.04 -14.83
N HIS A 297 2.23 6.69 -15.52
CA HIS A 297 0.81 6.53 -15.22
C HIS A 297 0.38 5.08 -15.41
N MET A 298 -0.40 4.60 -14.47
CA MET A 298 -0.92 3.24 -14.44
C MET A 298 -2.17 3.07 -15.34
N PRO A 299 -2.42 1.87 -15.84
CA PRO A 299 -3.74 1.53 -16.39
C PRO A 299 -4.84 1.63 -15.32
N PRO A 300 -6.11 1.82 -15.74
CA PRO A 300 -7.24 1.82 -14.81
C PRO A 300 -7.31 0.52 -14.00
N ARG A 301 -7.73 0.65 -12.74
CA ARG A 301 -7.93 -0.52 -11.86
C ARG A 301 -8.82 -1.58 -12.50
N ASN A 302 -8.56 -2.83 -12.15
CA ASN A 302 -9.39 -3.98 -12.50
C ASN A 302 -9.41 -4.33 -14.00
N THR A 303 -8.52 -3.72 -14.80
CA THR A 303 -8.31 -4.09 -16.21
C THR A 303 -7.24 -5.17 -16.34
N PRO A 304 -7.20 -5.93 -17.44
CA PRO A 304 -6.09 -6.87 -17.70
C PRO A 304 -4.71 -6.20 -17.67
N GLU A 305 -4.62 -4.96 -18.13
CA GLU A 305 -3.42 -4.15 -18.11
C GLU A 305 -2.99 -3.77 -16.70
N PHE A 306 -3.93 -3.54 -15.78
CA PHE A 306 -3.66 -3.31 -14.36
C PHE A 306 -2.97 -4.52 -13.72
N TYR A 307 -3.49 -5.72 -13.95
CA TYR A 307 -2.87 -6.95 -13.44
C TYR A 307 -1.51 -7.22 -14.11
N ALA A 308 -1.39 -6.88 -15.40
CA ALA A 308 -0.11 -6.96 -16.09
C ALA A 308 0.93 -5.98 -15.52
N MET A 309 0.53 -4.78 -15.11
CA MET A 309 1.43 -3.85 -14.41
C MET A 309 1.88 -4.39 -13.05
N GLY A 310 1.01 -5.08 -12.30
CA GLY A 310 1.41 -5.76 -11.08
C GLY A 310 2.45 -6.87 -11.32
N LEU A 311 2.36 -7.60 -12.44
CA LEU A 311 3.39 -8.57 -12.84
C LEU A 311 4.66 -7.89 -13.35
N LEU A 312 4.54 -6.79 -14.10
CA LEU A 312 5.67 -5.97 -14.52
C LEU A 312 6.44 -5.39 -13.33
N ASP A 313 5.74 -4.96 -12.29
CA ASP A 313 6.34 -4.51 -11.04
C ASP A 313 7.23 -5.61 -10.42
N GLN A 314 6.72 -6.84 -10.34
CA GLN A 314 7.51 -7.99 -9.84
C GLN A 314 8.73 -8.32 -10.71
N LEU A 315 8.61 -8.16 -12.01
CA LEU A 315 9.69 -8.45 -12.95
C LEU A 315 10.75 -7.35 -12.98
N LEU A 316 10.30 -6.09 -12.93
CA LEU A 316 11.16 -4.95 -13.13
C LEU A 316 11.81 -4.44 -11.86
N LEU A 317 11.07 -4.46 -10.73
CA LEU A 317 11.47 -3.69 -9.55
C LEU A 317 11.55 -4.51 -8.25
N GLN A 318 10.68 -5.48 -8.04
CA GLN A 318 10.58 -6.15 -6.75
C GLN A 318 11.62 -7.27 -6.57
N GLY A 319 12.47 -7.15 -5.53
CA GLY A 319 13.48 -8.14 -5.13
C GLY A 319 14.80 -8.05 -5.91
N GLN A 320 15.81 -8.74 -5.40
CA GLN A 320 17.17 -8.72 -5.95
C GLN A 320 17.28 -9.37 -7.34
N ASP A 321 16.33 -10.23 -7.69
CA ASP A 321 16.22 -10.89 -8.98
C ASP A 321 15.47 -10.06 -10.04
N SER A 322 15.02 -8.86 -9.69
CA SER A 322 14.34 -7.96 -10.62
C SER A 322 15.31 -7.38 -11.66
N LEU A 323 14.79 -7.10 -12.85
CA LEU A 323 15.62 -6.67 -13.97
C LEU A 323 16.33 -5.33 -13.73
N LEU A 324 15.67 -4.39 -13.05
CA LEU A 324 16.28 -3.10 -12.69
C LEU A 324 17.34 -3.28 -11.61
N ASN A 325 17.13 -4.16 -10.63
CA ASN A 325 18.16 -4.45 -9.64
C ASN A 325 19.40 -5.08 -10.30
N GLN A 326 19.22 -6.06 -11.20
CA GLN A 326 20.32 -6.67 -11.93
C GLN A 326 21.09 -5.66 -12.77
N GLU A 327 20.40 -4.73 -13.44
CA GLU A 327 21.05 -3.74 -14.30
C GLU A 327 21.70 -2.61 -13.51
N LEU A 328 20.96 -1.95 -12.63
CA LEU A 328 21.39 -0.71 -11.97
C LEU A 328 22.31 -0.97 -10.75
N VAL A 329 22.05 -2.06 -10.02
CA VAL A 329 22.82 -2.41 -8.81
C VAL A 329 23.96 -3.36 -9.17
N GLN A 330 23.64 -4.54 -9.70
CA GLN A 330 24.62 -5.62 -9.83
C GLN A 330 25.58 -5.40 -11.01
N ARG A 331 25.09 -4.92 -12.17
CA ARG A 331 25.93 -4.77 -13.37
C ARG A 331 26.62 -3.42 -13.44
N ARG A 332 25.90 -2.34 -13.19
CA ARG A 332 26.43 -0.98 -13.37
C ARG A 332 26.91 -0.33 -12.09
N ALA A 333 26.49 -0.82 -10.93
CA ALA A 333 26.81 -0.25 -9.62
C ALA A 333 26.51 1.27 -9.54
N TYR A 334 25.40 1.71 -10.14
CA TYR A 334 24.97 3.10 -10.07
C TYR A 334 24.35 3.44 -8.69
N THR A 335 23.88 2.43 -7.98
CA THR A 335 23.21 2.52 -6.70
C THR A 335 23.37 1.24 -5.91
N ASP A 336 23.20 1.29 -4.60
CA ASP A 336 23.15 0.11 -3.73
C ASP A 336 21.77 -0.57 -3.76
N THR A 337 20.72 0.19 -4.11
CA THR A 337 19.34 -0.33 -4.16
C THR A 337 18.49 0.50 -5.12
N VAL A 338 17.55 -0.16 -5.78
CA VAL A 338 16.44 0.46 -6.47
C VAL A 338 15.15 0.01 -5.80
N ALA A 339 14.28 0.96 -5.45
CA ALA A 339 13.03 0.70 -4.74
C ALA A 339 11.86 1.40 -5.45
N GLY A 340 10.64 1.09 -5.02
CA GLY A 340 9.44 1.68 -5.58
C GLY A 340 8.28 0.69 -5.67
N GLY A 341 7.39 0.94 -6.61
CA GLY A 341 6.19 0.13 -6.87
C GLY A 341 4.98 0.99 -7.18
N THR A 342 3.81 0.39 -7.07
CA THR A 342 2.53 1.08 -7.17
C THR A 342 2.08 1.49 -5.78
N ASN A 343 1.65 2.75 -5.61
CA ASN A 343 1.10 3.24 -4.35
C ASN A 343 2.03 3.07 -3.14
N LEU A 344 3.01 3.94 -3.00
CA LEU A 344 3.98 3.91 -1.89
C LEU A 344 3.37 4.13 -0.49
N LEU A 345 2.11 4.58 -0.42
CA LEU A 345 1.38 4.73 0.85
C LEU A 345 0.48 3.52 1.16
N GLY A 346 0.64 2.42 0.46
CA GLY A 346 -0.19 1.24 0.67
C GLY A 346 0.19 0.10 -0.27
N ASN A 347 -0.78 -0.45 -0.96
CA ASN A 347 -0.58 -1.53 -1.93
C ASN A 347 -1.34 -1.25 -3.24
N MET A 348 -1.18 -2.11 -4.23
CA MET A 348 -1.82 -1.91 -5.52
C MET A 348 -3.35 -2.02 -5.51
N TYR A 349 -3.98 -2.37 -4.39
CA TYR A 349 -5.43 -2.58 -4.30
C TYR A 349 -6.16 -1.46 -3.54
N ASN A 350 -5.45 -0.73 -2.64
CA ASN A 350 -6.07 0.20 -1.71
C ASN A 350 -6.03 1.67 -2.16
N TYR A 351 -6.42 1.91 -3.40
CA TYR A 351 -6.67 3.24 -3.95
C TYR A 351 -7.81 3.20 -4.97
N GLN A 352 -8.40 4.34 -5.28
CA GLN A 352 -9.48 4.46 -6.26
C GLN A 352 -9.10 5.29 -7.48
N GLY A 353 -8.50 6.46 -7.26
CA GLY A 353 -8.16 7.41 -8.32
C GLY A 353 -6.98 6.95 -9.20
N PRO A 354 -6.59 7.75 -10.18
CA PRO A 354 -5.40 7.47 -10.99
C PRO A 354 -4.16 7.32 -10.13
N MET A 355 -3.29 6.41 -10.52
CA MET A 355 -2.06 6.09 -9.79
C MET A 355 -0.87 6.06 -10.74
N ILE A 356 0.31 6.18 -10.18
CA ILE A 356 1.59 6.01 -10.86
C ILE A 356 2.31 4.77 -10.35
N TRP A 357 2.98 4.05 -11.24
CA TRP A 357 4.04 3.12 -10.91
C TRP A 357 5.35 3.87 -10.97
N LEU A 358 6.17 3.78 -9.94
CA LEU A 358 7.44 4.51 -9.88
C LEU A 358 8.58 3.66 -9.35
N GLY A 359 9.80 3.98 -9.81
CA GLY A 359 11.04 3.53 -9.22
C GLY A 359 11.86 4.72 -8.74
N TYR A 360 12.68 4.51 -7.71
CA TYR A 360 13.61 5.53 -7.23
C TYR A 360 14.90 4.92 -6.70
N LEU A 361 15.93 5.73 -6.69
CA LEU A 361 17.26 5.34 -6.21
C LEU A 361 18.05 6.57 -5.77
N PHE A 362 19.05 6.32 -4.94
CA PHE A 362 20.09 7.28 -4.59
C PHE A 362 21.37 6.90 -5.32
N HIS A 363 22.13 7.87 -5.85
CA HIS A 363 23.28 7.56 -6.68
C HIS A 363 24.49 8.47 -6.39
N ASP A 364 25.68 8.04 -6.82
CA ASP A 364 26.88 8.85 -6.75
C ASP A 364 26.74 10.08 -7.66
N ALA A 365 27.25 11.23 -7.22
CA ALA A 365 27.26 12.47 -7.98
C ALA A 365 28.03 12.38 -9.32
N LYS A 366 28.88 11.36 -9.50
CA LYS A 366 29.57 11.11 -10.76
C LYS A 366 28.69 10.45 -11.82
N THR A 367 27.65 9.75 -11.40
CA THR A 367 26.70 9.09 -12.29
C THR A 367 25.64 10.11 -12.74
N LYS A 368 25.48 10.28 -14.05
CA LYS A 368 24.51 11.23 -14.59
C LYS A 368 23.10 10.63 -14.63
N PRO A 369 22.05 11.41 -14.33
CA PRO A 369 20.67 10.96 -14.44
C PRO A 369 20.32 10.33 -15.79
N GLU A 370 20.88 10.87 -16.87
CA GLU A 370 20.65 10.38 -18.25
C GLU A 370 21.23 8.97 -18.44
N GLU A 371 22.37 8.65 -17.82
CA GLU A 371 22.98 7.32 -17.87
C GLU A 371 22.13 6.29 -17.14
N ILE A 372 21.56 6.68 -15.99
CA ILE A 372 20.62 5.84 -15.23
C ILE A 372 19.37 5.58 -16.05
N MET A 373 18.79 6.64 -16.63
CA MET A 373 17.58 6.50 -17.46
C MET A 373 17.81 5.69 -18.72
N ALA A 374 18.96 5.81 -19.36
CA ALA A 374 19.32 4.95 -20.51
C ALA A 374 19.41 3.46 -20.11
N ALA A 375 19.88 3.17 -18.92
CA ALA A 375 19.90 1.80 -18.40
C ALA A 375 18.47 1.30 -18.08
N VAL A 376 17.61 2.13 -17.47
CA VAL A 376 16.17 1.83 -17.29
C VAL A 376 15.51 1.55 -18.64
N ASP A 377 15.74 2.41 -19.64
CA ASP A 377 15.17 2.23 -20.98
C ASP A 377 15.63 0.93 -21.65
N THR A 378 16.86 0.52 -21.44
CA THR A 378 17.39 -0.76 -21.95
C THR A 378 16.60 -1.94 -21.36
N VAL A 379 16.34 -1.91 -20.05
CA VAL A 379 15.57 -2.95 -19.37
C VAL A 379 14.11 -2.96 -19.82
N VAL A 380 13.47 -1.80 -19.86
CA VAL A 380 12.07 -1.65 -20.30
C VAL A 380 11.92 -2.11 -21.76
N LYS A 381 12.84 -1.71 -22.63
CA LYS A 381 12.86 -2.14 -24.03
C LYS A 381 12.94 -3.67 -24.17
N GLY A 382 13.67 -4.34 -23.30
CA GLY A 382 13.76 -5.81 -23.30
C GLY A 382 12.40 -6.50 -23.15
N VAL A 383 11.50 -5.98 -22.28
CA VAL A 383 10.15 -6.52 -22.10
C VAL A 383 9.15 -6.02 -23.15
N GLN A 384 9.45 -4.91 -23.84
CA GLN A 384 8.65 -4.39 -24.96
C GLN A 384 8.94 -5.12 -26.28
N ASP A 385 10.17 -5.50 -26.54
CA ASP A 385 10.59 -6.05 -27.83
C ASP A 385 10.09 -7.49 -28.05
N LYS A 386 10.09 -8.30 -27.01
CA LYS A 386 9.60 -9.69 -27.08
C LYS A 386 8.81 -10.10 -25.85
N PRO A 387 7.82 -10.99 -25.99
CA PRO A 387 7.13 -11.56 -24.84
C PRO A 387 8.13 -12.29 -23.94
N ILE A 388 7.89 -12.20 -22.61
CA ILE A 388 8.64 -12.99 -21.64
C ILE A 388 8.33 -14.49 -21.82
N ASP A 389 9.25 -15.34 -21.42
CA ASP A 389 9.02 -16.78 -21.44
C ASP A 389 8.09 -17.25 -20.31
N ARG A 390 7.61 -18.49 -20.41
CA ARG A 390 6.68 -19.07 -19.44
C ARG A 390 7.28 -19.16 -18.05
N GLN A 391 8.54 -19.50 -17.93
CA GLN A 391 9.21 -19.63 -16.63
C GLN A 391 9.29 -18.27 -15.91
N THR A 392 9.58 -17.21 -16.63
CA THR A 392 9.61 -15.84 -16.12
C THR A 392 8.23 -15.38 -15.65
N LEU A 393 7.17 -15.68 -16.43
CA LEU A 393 5.80 -15.41 -16.01
C LEU A 393 5.42 -16.17 -14.73
N ASP A 394 5.75 -17.46 -14.66
CA ASP A 394 5.41 -18.29 -13.49
C ASP A 394 6.14 -17.82 -12.22
N ARG A 395 7.38 -17.30 -12.35
CA ARG A 395 8.05 -16.64 -11.22
C ARG A 395 7.34 -15.38 -10.76
N ALA A 396 6.94 -14.50 -11.68
CA ALA A 396 6.21 -13.28 -11.34
C ALA A 396 4.86 -13.59 -10.65
N LEU A 397 4.11 -14.56 -11.16
CA LEU A 397 2.87 -15.05 -10.55
C LEU A 397 3.12 -15.61 -9.14
N THR A 398 4.21 -16.32 -8.94
CA THR A 398 4.60 -16.85 -7.61
C THR A 398 4.90 -15.71 -6.64
N LYS A 399 5.62 -14.67 -7.07
CA LYS A 399 5.93 -13.49 -6.24
C LYS A 399 4.67 -12.73 -5.85
N VAL A 400 3.77 -12.47 -6.81
CA VAL A 400 2.46 -11.84 -6.53
C VAL A 400 1.66 -12.66 -5.52
N ARG A 401 1.62 -13.98 -5.70
CA ARG A 401 0.92 -14.89 -4.78
C ARG A 401 1.54 -14.85 -3.38
N SER A 402 2.86 -14.92 -3.27
CA SER A 402 3.55 -14.81 -1.98
C SER A 402 3.23 -13.48 -1.30
N GLY A 403 3.39 -12.35 -1.99
CA GLY A 403 3.06 -11.04 -1.44
C GLY A 403 1.60 -10.89 -1.02
N PHE A 404 0.67 -11.53 -1.74
CA PHE A 404 -0.74 -11.56 -1.33
C PHE A 404 -0.95 -12.31 -0.01
N TYR A 405 -0.29 -13.46 0.18
CA TYR A 405 -0.38 -14.19 1.45
C TYR A 405 0.35 -13.47 2.59
N ASP A 406 1.46 -12.77 2.29
CA ASP A 406 2.15 -11.94 3.27
C ASP A 406 1.22 -10.81 3.77
N ILE A 407 0.51 -10.12 2.86
CA ILE A 407 -0.50 -9.12 3.24
C ILE A 407 -1.60 -9.75 4.11
N LEU A 408 -2.15 -10.90 3.71
CA LEU A 408 -3.22 -11.55 4.49
C LEU A 408 -2.80 -11.91 5.92
N GLY A 409 -1.53 -12.25 6.13
CA GLY A 409 -0.95 -12.59 7.44
C GLY A 409 -0.50 -11.39 8.27
N GLU A 410 -0.50 -10.20 7.70
CA GLU A 410 0.03 -9.00 8.36
C GLU A 410 -0.81 -8.63 9.58
N LEU A 411 -0.12 -8.28 10.68
CA LEU A 411 -0.71 -7.75 11.93
C LEU A 411 -1.97 -8.51 12.38
N ASN A 412 -1.88 -9.83 12.54
CA ASN A 412 -2.96 -10.66 13.12
C ASN A 412 -4.35 -10.39 12.52
N GLY A 413 -4.45 -10.28 11.21
CA GLY A 413 -5.69 -10.10 10.47
C GLY A 413 -5.95 -8.68 9.95
N PHE A 414 -5.15 -7.68 10.34
CA PHE A 414 -5.30 -6.32 9.81
C PHE A 414 -5.09 -6.26 8.28
N GLY A 415 -4.06 -6.92 7.74
CA GLY A 415 -3.85 -6.91 6.29
C GLY A 415 -5.01 -7.52 5.50
N ARG A 416 -5.67 -8.55 6.06
CA ARG A 416 -6.94 -9.07 5.50
C ARG A 416 -8.05 -8.01 5.60
N ALA A 417 -8.15 -7.31 6.74
CA ALA A 417 -9.15 -6.26 6.93
C ALA A 417 -8.92 -5.09 5.95
N ASP A 418 -7.65 -4.69 5.70
CA ASP A 418 -7.29 -3.64 4.73
C ASP A 418 -7.76 -3.98 3.31
N LEU A 419 -7.50 -5.20 2.84
CA LEU A 419 -7.96 -5.64 1.52
C LEU A 419 -9.49 -5.69 1.43
N LEU A 420 -10.16 -6.26 2.43
CA LEU A 420 -11.61 -6.35 2.46
C LEU A 420 -12.28 -4.98 2.51
N ALA A 421 -11.73 -4.06 3.31
CA ALA A 421 -12.20 -2.68 3.39
C ALA A 421 -12.03 -1.95 2.05
N SER A 422 -10.88 -2.07 1.42
CA SER A 422 -10.59 -1.46 0.12
C SER A 422 -11.56 -1.95 -0.96
N PHE A 423 -11.80 -3.25 -1.03
CA PHE A 423 -12.75 -3.81 -2.01
C PHE A 423 -14.22 -3.48 -1.67
N ALA A 424 -14.58 -3.40 -0.40
CA ALA A 424 -15.90 -2.93 -0.01
C ALA A 424 -16.10 -1.45 -0.34
N LEU A 425 -15.09 -0.62 -0.03
CA LEU A 425 -15.17 0.82 -0.19
C LEU A 425 -15.21 1.24 -1.66
N PHE A 426 -14.29 0.72 -2.47
CA PHE A 426 -14.05 1.16 -3.85
C PHE A 426 -14.75 0.33 -4.92
N ASP A 427 -14.99 -0.96 -4.67
CA ASP A 427 -15.55 -1.88 -5.66
C ASP A 427 -16.94 -2.40 -5.26
N ASP A 428 -17.40 -2.07 -4.06
CA ASP A 428 -18.65 -2.61 -3.48
C ASP A 428 -18.71 -4.16 -3.50
N ASN A 429 -17.55 -4.80 -3.49
CA ASN A 429 -17.38 -6.24 -3.64
C ASN A 429 -16.15 -6.79 -2.88
N PRO A 430 -16.23 -6.98 -1.56
CA PRO A 430 -15.11 -7.54 -0.80
C PRO A 430 -14.77 -8.99 -1.15
N ALA A 431 -15.69 -9.75 -1.76
CA ALA A 431 -15.43 -11.12 -2.21
C ALA A 431 -14.36 -11.22 -3.31
N ARG A 432 -13.97 -10.09 -3.93
CA ARG A 432 -12.84 -10.03 -4.87
C ARG A 432 -11.53 -10.56 -4.28
N ILE A 433 -11.35 -10.51 -2.98
CA ILE A 433 -10.19 -11.09 -2.31
C ILE A 433 -9.94 -12.54 -2.73
N ASN A 434 -10.98 -13.30 -3.01
CA ASN A 434 -10.93 -14.70 -3.43
C ASN A 434 -10.71 -14.90 -4.94
N THR A 435 -10.75 -13.84 -5.74
CA THR A 435 -10.63 -13.93 -7.21
C THR A 435 -9.33 -13.31 -7.74
N LEU A 436 -8.57 -12.60 -6.92
CA LEU A 436 -7.35 -11.88 -7.34
C LEU A 436 -6.35 -12.78 -8.05
N GLU A 437 -6.04 -13.94 -7.48
CA GLU A 437 -5.09 -14.88 -8.09
C GLU A 437 -5.56 -15.32 -9.49
N ALA A 438 -6.87 -15.55 -9.66
CA ALA A 438 -7.44 -15.93 -10.94
C ALA A 438 -7.32 -14.80 -11.97
N GLU A 439 -7.46 -13.54 -11.57
CA GLU A 439 -7.26 -12.39 -12.46
C GLU A 439 -5.81 -12.28 -12.94
N PHE A 440 -4.83 -12.44 -12.04
CA PHE A 440 -3.42 -12.47 -12.43
C PHE A 440 -3.10 -13.63 -13.38
N ARG A 441 -3.71 -14.81 -13.17
CA ARG A 441 -3.51 -16.00 -14.03
C ARG A 441 -4.06 -15.84 -15.46
N LYS A 442 -4.98 -14.90 -15.69
CA LYS A 442 -5.48 -14.56 -17.04
C LYS A 442 -4.45 -13.76 -17.84
N VAL A 443 -3.46 -13.16 -17.19
CA VAL A 443 -2.44 -12.35 -17.87
C VAL A 443 -1.48 -13.26 -18.63
N THR A 444 -1.31 -13.00 -19.91
CA THR A 444 -0.38 -13.73 -20.80
C THR A 444 0.90 -12.92 -21.05
N PRO A 445 1.99 -13.53 -21.52
CA PRO A 445 3.18 -12.81 -21.96
C PRO A 445 2.90 -11.70 -22.98
N GLN A 446 1.91 -11.91 -23.86
CA GLN A 446 1.50 -10.91 -24.87
C GLN A 446 0.78 -9.72 -24.24
N ILE A 447 -0.04 -9.94 -23.20
CA ILE A 447 -0.68 -8.85 -22.43
C ILE A 447 0.40 -8.04 -21.71
N ILE A 448 1.38 -8.69 -21.07
CA ILE A 448 2.52 -8.02 -20.40
C ILE A 448 3.29 -7.15 -21.40
N GLN A 449 3.65 -7.72 -22.55
CA GLN A 449 4.37 -6.98 -23.61
C GLN A 449 3.58 -5.78 -24.11
N ARG A 450 2.29 -5.96 -24.42
CA ARG A 450 1.42 -4.86 -24.87
C ARG A 450 1.31 -3.77 -23.81
N THR A 451 1.12 -4.14 -22.56
CA THR A 451 1.04 -3.20 -21.43
C THR A 451 2.36 -2.45 -21.26
N ALA A 452 3.51 -3.11 -21.36
CA ALA A 452 4.80 -2.45 -21.30
C ALA A 452 4.97 -1.43 -22.44
N ARG A 453 4.57 -1.76 -23.67
CA ARG A 453 4.62 -0.84 -24.81
C ARG A 453 3.71 0.36 -24.65
N GLU A 454 2.54 0.16 -24.08
CA GLU A 454 1.50 1.18 -23.93
C GLU A 454 1.83 2.13 -22.76
N TYR A 455 2.22 1.60 -21.62
CA TYR A 455 2.33 2.35 -20.36
C TYR A 455 3.77 2.71 -20.00
N LEU A 456 4.77 1.90 -20.32
CA LEU A 456 6.18 2.17 -19.98
C LEU A 456 6.94 2.89 -21.12
N ARG A 457 6.27 3.70 -21.90
CA ARG A 457 6.86 4.51 -22.96
C ARG A 457 7.37 5.87 -22.44
N PRO A 458 8.42 6.47 -23.06
CA PRO A 458 8.92 7.78 -22.62
C PRO A 458 7.83 8.86 -22.57
N GLY A 459 6.90 8.89 -23.52
CA GLY A 459 5.78 9.85 -23.52
C GLY A 459 4.81 9.71 -22.34
N ASN A 460 4.86 8.63 -21.54
CA ASN A 460 4.06 8.43 -20.34
C ASN A 460 4.92 8.57 -19.05
N ARG A 461 6.15 9.03 -19.17
CA ARG A 461 7.12 9.07 -18.07
C ARG A 461 7.31 10.46 -17.52
N THR A 462 7.47 10.52 -16.19
CA THR A 462 7.97 11.69 -15.49
C THR A 462 9.24 11.30 -14.73
N VAL A 463 10.28 12.10 -14.84
CA VAL A 463 11.56 11.92 -14.15
C VAL A 463 11.75 13.08 -13.17
N LEU A 464 12.06 12.77 -11.92
CA LEU A 464 12.39 13.75 -10.89
C LEU A 464 13.79 13.49 -10.36
N THR A 465 14.65 14.50 -10.45
CA THR A 465 16.00 14.46 -9.89
C THR A 465 16.07 15.37 -8.65
N ILE A 466 16.57 14.82 -7.55
CA ILE A 466 16.93 15.58 -6.36
C ILE A 466 18.42 15.93 -6.46
N VAL A 467 18.73 17.21 -6.38
CA VAL A 467 20.11 17.72 -6.44
C VAL A 467 20.46 18.32 -5.09
N PRO A 468 21.54 17.83 -4.42
CA PRO A 468 22.06 18.49 -3.22
C PRO A 468 22.40 19.94 -3.53
N LYS A 469 21.93 20.86 -2.69
CA LYS A 469 22.35 22.26 -2.81
C LYS A 469 23.83 22.34 -2.39
N PRO A 470 24.71 23.00 -3.18
CA PRO A 470 26.07 23.24 -2.75
C PRO A 470 26.08 23.92 -1.37
N ALA A 471 26.93 23.44 -0.47
CA ALA A 471 27.14 24.12 0.80
C ALA A 471 27.48 25.58 0.51
N SER A 472 26.72 26.51 1.04
CA SER A 472 27.06 27.94 0.98
C SER A 472 28.43 28.10 1.61
N ASP A 473 29.39 28.64 0.86
CA ASP A 473 30.75 28.84 1.33
C ASP A 473 30.70 29.73 2.60
N PRO A 474 31.14 29.26 3.78
CA PRO A 474 31.07 30.07 5.02
C PRO A 474 31.92 31.32 4.97
N LYS A 475 32.68 31.54 3.87
CA LYS A 475 33.63 32.68 3.70
C LYS A 475 33.10 33.87 2.90
N ALA A 476 31.86 33.85 2.45
CA ALA A 476 31.28 34.96 1.70
C ALA A 476 30.59 36.04 2.59
N GLY A 477 30.86 36.03 3.89
CA GLY A 477 30.27 36.94 4.88
C GLY A 477 31.26 37.39 5.96
N SER A 478 32.49 37.74 5.56
CA SER A 478 33.43 38.43 6.46
C SER A 478 33.90 39.71 5.85
#